data_68e82c04dfa00a3c90c69a34336da613
#
_entry.id   68e82c04dfa00a3c90c69a34336da613
#
_cell.length_a   1.000
_cell.length_b   1.000
_cell.length_c   1.000
_cell.angle_alpha   90.00
_cell.angle_beta   90.00
_cell.angle_gamma   90.00
#
_symmetry.space_group_name_H-M   'P 1'
#
loop_
_entity.id
_entity.type
_entity.pdbx_description
1 polymer ?
#
loop_
_entity_poly.entity_id
_entity_poly.type
_entity_poly.pdbx_seq_one_letter_code
_entity_poly.pdbx_strand_id
1 'polypeptide(L)'
;IDVYIHNQPKLNYKDLKDKVELLEQGLEKIEEDQTNYSRYLTSLREEESIAREKLIFINQEKEVIKRKLDNSRVPGFSDRFIVLYKDVTDSYRYALEELKKEPINIDLLKRAVAEAEESLDIYSSEVNNILTDIELIEKLIRYANRYRKENIEFHQQLTVAEQYYREYRYNKTLEIIRNS
;
A
#
# COMPACT_ATOMS: atom_id res chain seq x y z
N ILE A 1 -44.21 71.00 0.23
CA ILE A 1 -43.00 70.46 -0.45
C ILE A 1 -41.77 70.69 0.45
N ASP A 2 -41.68 71.73 1.23
CA ASP A 2 -40.52 72.07 2.07
C ASP A 2 -40.33 71.20 3.32
N VAL A 3 -41.33 70.47 3.77
CA VAL A 3 -41.25 69.65 4.96
C VAL A 3 -40.53 68.28 4.71
N TYR A 4 -40.51 67.89 3.44
CA TYR A 4 -39.87 66.58 3.08
C TYR A 4 -38.38 66.68 2.91
N ILE A 5 -37.81 67.87 2.68
CA ILE A 5 -36.36 68.02 2.45
C ILE A 5 -35.55 68.11 3.74
N HIS A 6 -36.21 68.41 4.90
CA HIS A 6 -35.51 68.57 6.17
C HIS A 6 -35.31 67.31 6.98
N ASN A 7 -35.86 66.16 6.55
CA ASN A 7 -35.76 64.87 7.28
C ASN A 7 -34.90 63.80 6.59
N GLN A 8 -34.07 64.19 5.61
CA GLN A 8 -33.03 63.24 5.18
C GLN A 8 -31.92 63.28 6.22
N PRO A 9 -31.54 62.11 6.82
CA PRO A 9 -30.37 62.07 7.69
C PRO A 9 -29.17 62.56 6.87
N LYS A 10 -28.49 63.59 7.38
CA LYS A 10 -27.22 64.06 6.77
C LYS A 10 -26.35 62.85 6.64
N LEU A 11 -26.13 62.38 5.41
CA LEU A 11 -25.21 61.31 5.13
C LEU A 11 -23.86 61.75 5.69
N ASN A 12 -23.45 61.14 6.79
CA ASN A 12 -22.12 61.36 7.36
C ASN A 12 -21.11 60.66 6.42
N TYR A 13 -20.49 61.47 5.59
CA TYR A 13 -19.55 60.97 4.59
C TYR A 13 -18.41 60.13 5.22
N LYS A 14 -18.03 60.43 6.45
CA LYS A 14 -17.04 59.68 7.22
C LYS A 14 -17.56 58.28 7.55
N ASP A 15 -18.79 58.16 8.08
CA ASP A 15 -19.40 56.86 8.41
C ASP A 15 -19.62 56.02 7.17
N LEU A 16 -19.88 56.65 6.01
CA LEU A 16 -20.01 55.93 4.76
C LEU A 16 -18.65 55.39 4.29
N LYS A 17 -17.61 56.19 4.39
CA LYS A 17 -16.24 55.78 4.05
C LYS A 17 -15.78 54.62 4.94
N ASP A 18 -15.94 54.72 6.27
CA ASP A 18 -15.56 53.65 7.22
C ASP A 18 -16.33 52.36 6.93
N LYS A 19 -17.60 52.42 6.54
CA LYS A 19 -18.39 51.25 6.13
C LYS A 19 -17.89 50.64 4.81
N VAL A 20 -17.51 51.47 3.85
CA VAL A 20 -16.94 50.97 2.57
C VAL A 20 -15.62 50.27 2.79
N GLU A 21 -14.70 50.85 3.59
CA GLU A 21 -13.45 50.23 3.94
C GLU A 21 -13.64 48.88 4.65
N LEU A 22 -14.63 48.81 5.54
CA LEU A 22 -14.95 47.56 6.27
C LEU A 22 -15.53 46.47 5.33
N LEU A 23 -16.31 46.88 4.34
CA LEU A 23 -16.83 45.97 3.29
C LEU A 23 -15.72 45.51 2.35
N GLU A 24 -14.80 46.40 1.96
CA GLU A 24 -13.64 46.03 1.14
C GLU A 24 -12.74 44.99 1.86
N GLN A 25 -12.44 45.23 3.12
CA GLN A 25 -11.68 44.25 3.95
C GLN A 25 -12.43 42.90 4.08
N GLY A 26 -13.77 42.96 4.22
CA GLY A 26 -14.60 41.76 4.25
C GLY A 26 -14.58 40.99 2.93
N LEU A 27 -14.58 41.69 1.80
CA LEU A 27 -14.50 41.07 0.47
C LEU A 27 -13.13 40.45 0.23
N GLU A 28 -12.03 41.15 0.55
CA GLU A 28 -10.68 40.61 0.44
C GLU A 28 -10.53 39.33 1.24
N LYS A 29 -11.06 39.29 2.47
CA LYS A 29 -11.03 38.08 3.30
C LYS A 29 -11.83 36.93 2.69
N ILE A 30 -13.02 37.21 2.12
CA ILE A 30 -13.83 36.19 1.46
C ILE A 30 -13.10 35.63 0.22
N GLU A 31 -12.45 36.49 -0.56
CA GLU A 31 -11.67 36.07 -1.74
C GLU A 31 -10.47 35.20 -1.34
N GLU A 32 -9.77 35.54 -0.24
CA GLU A 32 -8.68 34.74 0.30
C GLU A 32 -9.19 33.37 0.80
N ASP A 33 -10.27 33.36 1.58
CA ASP A 33 -10.89 32.13 2.09
C ASP A 33 -11.38 31.24 0.93
N GLN A 34 -11.99 31.81 -0.10
CA GLN A 34 -12.42 31.09 -1.30
C GLN A 34 -11.23 30.46 -2.05
N THR A 35 -10.14 31.22 -2.18
CA THR A 35 -8.92 30.75 -2.84
C THR A 35 -8.29 29.60 -2.06
N ASN A 36 -8.20 29.73 -0.74
CA ASN A 36 -7.68 28.70 0.15
C ASN A 36 -8.53 27.43 0.12
N TYR A 37 -9.87 27.59 0.14
CA TYR A 37 -10.79 26.46 0.02
C TYR A 37 -10.70 25.75 -1.33
N SER A 38 -10.54 26.50 -2.41
CA SER A 38 -10.35 25.94 -3.75
C SER A 38 -9.06 25.13 -3.86
N ARG A 39 -7.95 25.64 -3.30
CA ARG A 39 -6.67 24.91 -3.22
C ARG A 39 -6.80 23.63 -2.39
N TYR A 40 -7.48 23.71 -1.26
CA TYR A 40 -7.74 22.56 -0.41
C TYR A 40 -8.54 21.47 -1.14
N LEU A 41 -9.62 21.83 -1.84
CA LEU A 41 -10.39 20.86 -2.64
C LEU A 41 -9.57 20.22 -3.77
N THR A 42 -8.69 20.99 -4.40
CA THR A 42 -7.79 20.46 -5.43
C THR A 42 -6.81 19.45 -4.83
N SER A 43 -6.20 19.78 -3.70
CA SER A 43 -5.31 18.86 -2.98
C SER A 43 -6.02 17.55 -2.57
N LEU A 44 -7.26 17.62 -2.10
CA LEU A 44 -8.04 16.42 -1.76
C LEU A 44 -8.28 15.51 -2.97
N ARG A 45 -8.59 16.10 -4.13
CA ARG A 45 -8.78 15.33 -5.38
C ARG A 45 -7.49 14.68 -5.87
N GLU A 46 -6.37 15.38 -5.75
CA GLU A 46 -5.06 14.83 -6.09
C GLU A 46 -4.71 13.62 -5.19
N GLU A 47 -4.92 13.75 -3.90
CA GLU A 47 -4.69 12.67 -2.94
C GLU A 47 -5.59 11.45 -3.18
N GLU A 48 -6.86 11.68 -3.52
CA GLU A 48 -7.79 10.61 -3.91
C GLU A 48 -7.31 9.90 -5.19
N SER A 49 -6.86 10.66 -6.20
CA SER A 49 -6.34 10.08 -7.44
C SER A 49 -5.12 9.22 -7.20
N ILE A 50 -4.17 9.70 -6.39
CA ILE A 50 -2.97 8.95 -6.00
C ILE A 50 -3.36 7.64 -5.28
N ALA A 51 -4.31 7.71 -4.35
CA ALA A 51 -4.79 6.52 -3.64
C ALA A 51 -5.41 5.49 -4.59
N ARG A 52 -6.19 5.93 -5.58
CA ARG A 52 -6.77 5.05 -6.61
C ARG A 52 -5.70 4.36 -7.45
N GLU A 53 -4.70 5.09 -7.91
CA GLU A 53 -3.59 4.54 -8.69
C GLU A 53 -2.80 3.49 -7.89
N LYS A 54 -2.50 3.78 -6.63
CA LYS A 54 -1.83 2.84 -5.72
C LYS A 54 -2.63 1.56 -5.51
N LEU A 55 -3.93 1.66 -5.30
CA LEU A 55 -4.80 0.50 -5.14
C LEU A 55 -4.87 -0.37 -6.41
N ILE A 56 -4.88 0.23 -7.59
CA ILE A 56 -4.80 -0.49 -8.86
C ILE A 56 -3.48 -1.25 -8.93
N PHE A 57 -2.36 -0.59 -8.61
CA PHE A 57 -1.03 -1.21 -8.59
C PHE A 57 -0.96 -2.38 -7.60
N ILE A 58 -1.41 -2.19 -6.35
CA ILE A 58 -1.42 -3.24 -5.32
C ILE A 58 -2.19 -4.48 -5.80
N ASN A 59 -3.36 -4.28 -6.40
CA ASN A 59 -4.16 -5.40 -6.90
C ASN A 59 -3.49 -6.14 -8.06
N GLN A 60 -2.84 -5.41 -8.96
CA GLN A 60 -2.11 -6.01 -10.08
C GLN A 60 -0.89 -6.80 -9.60
N GLU A 61 -0.06 -6.20 -8.74
CA GLU A 61 1.15 -6.84 -8.22
C GLU A 61 0.82 -8.06 -7.35
N LYS A 62 -0.19 -7.99 -6.50
CA LYS A 62 -0.67 -9.14 -5.73
C LYS A 62 -0.96 -10.35 -6.63
N GLU A 63 -1.65 -10.14 -7.75
CA GLU A 63 -1.98 -11.21 -8.69
C GLU A 63 -0.77 -11.69 -9.50
N VAL A 64 0.19 -10.80 -9.79
CA VAL A 64 1.46 -11.17 -10.43
C VAL A 64 2.28 -12.07 -9.50
N ILE A 65 2.42 -11.70 -8.23
CA ILE A 65 3.18 -12.47 -7.23
C ILE A 65 2.52 -13.84 -7.01
N LYS A 66 1.19 -13.88 -6.89
CA LYS A 66 0.44 -15.13 -6.80
C LYS A 66 0.72 -16.05 -7.97
N ARG A 67 0.66 -15.54 -9.21
CA ARG A 67 0.95 -16.31 -10.42
C ARG A 67 2.40 -16.81 -10.47
N LYS A 68 3.37 -16.04 -9.97
CA LYS A 68 4.77 -16.51 -9.84
C LYS A 68 4.85 -17.74 -8.93
N LEU A 69 4.13 -17.70 -7.80
CA LEU A 69 4.08 -18.78 -6.85
C LEU A 69 3.38 -20.02 -7.45
N ASP A 70 2.20 -19.84 -8.05
CA ASP A 70 1.40 -20.91 -8.65
C ASP A 70 2.13 -21.59 -9.84
N ASN A 71 2.92 -20.83 -10.61
CA ASN A 71 3.69 -21.34 -11.74
C ASN A 71 5.05 -21.94 -11.34
N SER A 72 5.45 -21.79 -10.09
CA SER A 72 6.69 -22.40 -9.60
C SER A 72 6.53 -23.92 -9.56
N ARG A 73 7.54 -24.66 -10.12
CA ARG A 73 7.54 -26.12 -10.18
C ARG A 73 8.02 -26.72 -8.85
N VAL A 74 7.46 -26.28 -7.75
CA VAL A 74 7.86 -26.73 -6.41
C VAL A 74 6.84 -27.70 -5.85
N PRO A 75 7.25 -28.60 -4.92
CA PRO A 75 6.34 -29.57 -4.31
C PRO A 75 5.15 -28.92 -3.61
N GLY A 76 5.31 -27.70 -3.05
CA GLY A 76 4.26 -26.94 -2.39
C GLY A 76 4.83 -25.83 -1.49
N PHE A 77 3.95 -25.12 -0.84
CA PHE A 77 4.25 -23.99 0.06
C PHE A 77 3.55 -24.19 1.39
N SER A 78 4.08 -23.60 2.44
CA SER A 78 3.43 -23.59 3.75
C SER A 78 2.17 -22.70 3.72
N ASP A 79 1.23 -22.97 4.62
CA ASP A 79 0.01 -22.18 4.81
C ASP A 79 0.28 -20.71 5.09
N ARG A 80 1.51 -20.35 5.49
CA ARG A 80 1.95 -18.96 5.69
C ARG A 80 1.70 -18.09 4.45
N PHE A 81 1.94 -18.62 3.24
CA PHE A 81 1.72 -17.86 2.01
C PHE A 81 0.24 -17.59 1.72
N ILE A 82 -0.64 -18.51 2.16
CA ILE A 82 -2.09 -18.30 2.10
C ILE A 82 -2.49 -17.16 3.04
N VAL A 83 -1.93 -17.14 4.25
CA VAL A 83 -2.18 -16.07 5.24
C VAL A 83 -1.69 -14.72 4.69
N LEU A 84 -0.45 -14.64 4.21
CA LEU A 84 0.09 -13.40 3.66
C LEU A 84 -0.72 -12.87 2.46
N TYR A 85 -1.13 -13.74 1.55
CA TYR A 85 -2.00 -13.34 0.44
C TYR A 85 -3.36 -12.83 0.93
N LYS A 86 -3.90 -13.45 1.99
CA LYS A 86 -5.14 -13.00 2.61
C LYS A 86 -4.98 -11.64 3.27
N ASP A 87 -3.87 -11.41 3.98
CA ASP A 87 -3.59 -10.13 4.65
C ASP A 87 -3.54 -8.98 3.63
N VAL A 88 -2.83 -9.17 2.50
CA VAL A 88 -2.84 -8.19 1.40
C VAL A 88 -4.25 -7.97 0.84
N THR A 89 -5.03 -9.04 0.72
CA THR A 89 -6.39 -8.95 0.16
C THR A 89 -7.32 -8.21 1.10
N ASP A 90 -7.21 -8.43 2.40
CA ASP A 90 -8.06 -7.82 3.41
C ASP A 90 -7.70 -6.34 3.61
N SER A 91 -6.41 -5.98 3.68
CA SER A 91 -5.96 -4.58 3.75
C SER A 91 -6.31 -3.80 2.48
N TYR A 92 -6.16 -4.39 1.29
CA TYR A 92 -6.61 -3.80 0.02
C TYR A 92 -8.13 -3.56 0.01
N ARG A 93 -8.93 -4.53 0.47
CA ARG A 93 -10.39 -4.39 0.55
C ARG A 93 -10.79 -3.28 1.51
N TYR A 94 -10.15 -3.20 2.67
CA TYR A 94 -10.38 -2.14 3.62
C TYR A 94 -10.09 -0.75 3.02
N ALA A 95 -8.97 -0.59 2.33
CA ALA A 95 -8.65 0.67 1.65
C ALA A 95 -9.66 1.03 0.55
N LEU A 96 -10.17 0.03 -0.20
CA LEU A 96 -11.25 0.25 -1.17
C LEU A 96 -12.57 0.68 -0.51
N GLU A 97 -12.88 0.17 0.67
CA GLU A 97 -14.07 0.58 1.42
C GLU A 97 -13.94 2.02 1.90
N GLU A 98 -12.75 2.43 2.40
CA GLU A 98 -12.50 3.82 2.78
C GLU A 98 -12.62 4.78 1.58
N LEU A 99 -12.16 4.36 0.40
CA LEU A 99 -12.26 5.14 -0.83
C LEU A 99 -13.69 5.36 -1.32
N LYS A 100 -14.63 4.47 -0.95
CA LYS A 100 -16.05 4.54 -1.36
C LYS A 100 -16.94 5.33 -0.40
N LYS A 101 -16.42 5.72 0.76
CA LYS A 101 -17.19 6.48 1.74
C LYS A 101 -17.45 7.90 1.27
N GLU A 102 -18.62 8.42 1.56
CA GLU A 102 -19.00 9.82 1.30
C GLU A 102 -19.45 10.47 2.62
N PRO A 103 -18.72 11.50 3.09
CA PRO A 103 -17.49 12.07 2.53
C PRO A 103 -16.25 11.19 2.75
N ILE A 104 -15.30 11.27 1.83
CA ILE A 104 -14.02 10.55 1.96
C ILE A 104 -13.18 11.19 3.07
N ASN A 105 -12.69 10.37 3.99
CA ASN A 105 -11.68 10.79 4.95
C ASN A 105 -10.29 10.48 4.38
N ILE A 106 -9.62 11.51 3.89
CA ILE A 106 -8.31 11.38 3.21
C ILE A 106 -7.23 10.81 4.14
N ASP A 107 -7.21 11.19 5.41
CA ASP A 107 -6.19 10.69 6.36
C ASP A 107 -6.38 9.19 6.65
N LEU A 108 -7.61 8.74 6.80
CA LEU A 108 -7.91 7.31 6.95
C LEU A 108 -7.60 6.54 5.67
N LEU A 109 -7.95 7.09 4.50
CA LEU A 109 -7.65 6.48 3.21
C LEU A 109 -6.13 6.32 3.02
N LYS A 110 -5.33 7.35 3.30
CA LYS A 110 -3.88 7.29 3.21
C LYS A 110 -3.28 6.20 4.10
N ARG A 111 -3.76 6.08 5.34
CA ARG A 111 -3.32 5.03 6.27
C ARG A 111 -3.69 3.65 5.76
N ALA A 112 -4.91 3.46 5.29
CA ALA A 112 -5.37 2.19 4.76
C ALA A 112 -4.58 1.77 3.51
N VAL A 113 -4.26 2.71 2.60
CA VAL A 113 -3.42 2.45 1.43
C VAL A 113 -2.00 2.10 1.85
N ALA A 114 -1.41 2.81 2.82
CA ALA A 114 -0.07 2.51 3.32
C ALA A 114 0.01 1.12 3.96
N GLU A 115 -1.00 0.70 4.73
CA GLU A 115 -1.12 -0.65 5.31
C GLU A 115 -1.21 -1.72 4.22
N ALA A 116 -1.95 -1.46 3.14
CA ALA A 116 -2.04 -2.37 2.00
C ALA A 116 -0.71 -2.47 1.22
N GLU A 117 0.02 -1.35 1.06
CA GLU A 117 1.37 -1.35 0.48
C GLU A 117 2.35 -2.17 1.34
N GLU A 118 2.36 -1.97 2.65
CA GLU A 118 3.21 -2.72 3.58
C GLU A 118 2.92 -4.23 3.53
N SER A 119 1.64 -4.62 3.54
CA SER A 119 1.23 -6.02 3.41
C SER A 119 1.70 -6.63 2.09
N LEU A 120 1.62 -5.89 0.99
CA LEU A 120 2.11 -6.31 -0.33
C LEU A 120 3.62 -6.51 -0.34
N ASP A 121 4.37 -5.58 0.27
CA ASP A 121 5.83 -5.65 0.35
C ASP A 121 6.29 -6.87 1.15
N ILE A 122 5.64 -7.16 2.27
CA ILE A 122 5.90 -8.36 3.07
C ILE A 122 5.64 -9.62 2.24
N TYR A 123 4.48 -9.70 1.58
CA TYR A 123 4.12 -10.85 0.74
C TYR A 123 5.11 -11.03 -0.42
N SER A 124 5.45 -9.95 -1.12
CA SER A 124 6.42 -9.96 -2.23
C SER A 124 7.80 -10.43 -1.79
N SER A 125 8.30 -9.88 -0.69
CA SER A 125 9.60 -10.25 -0.12
C SER A 125 9.66 -11.72 0.27
N GLU A 126 8.66 -12.22 0.99
CA GLU A 126 8.60 -13.63 1.41
C GLU A 126 8.51 -14.59 0.21
N VAL A 127 7.71 -14.26 -0.80
CA VAL A 127 7.62 -15.08 -2.02
C VAL A 127 8.94 -15.08 -2.79
N ASN A 128 9.59 -13.93 -2.97
CA ASN A 128 10.87 -13.87 -3.67
C ASN A 128 11.96 -14.61 -2.91
N ASN A 129 12.02 -14.51 -1.58
CA ASN A 129 12.98 -15.22 -0.74
C ASN A 129 12.81 -16.73 -0.88
N ILE A 130 11.58 -17.23 -0.74
CA ILE A 130 11.34 -18.68 -0.82
C ILE A 130 11.65 -19.24 -2.22
N LEU A 131 11.32 -18.51 -3.28
CA LEU A 131 11.64 -18.95 -4.64
C LEU A 131 13.15 -18.99 -4.89
N THR A 132 13.89 -18.04 -4.34
CA THR A 132 15.36 -18.02 -4.40
C THR A 132 15.96 -19.18 -3.62
N ASP A 133 15.45 -19.45 -2.41
CA ASP A 133 15.89 -20.58 -1.59
C ASP A 133 15.64 -21.93 -2.29
N ILE A 134 14.48 -22.10 -2.88
CA ILE A 134 14.12 -23.30 -3.64
C ILE A 134 15.07 -23.52 -4.82
N GLU A 135 15.32 -22.47 -5.61
CA GLU A 135 16.26 -22.53 -6.73
C GLU A 135 17.69 -22.94 -6.26
N LEU A 136 18.12 -22.37 -5.12
CA LEU A 136 19.40 -22.72 -4.50
C LEU A 136 19.43 -24.18 -4.05
N ILE A 137 18.39 -24.64 -3.35
CA ILE A 137 18.28 -26.04 -2.89
C ILE A 137 18.35 -27.01 -4.06
N GLU A 138 17.61 -26.74 -5.13
CA GLU A 138 17.62 -27.61 -6.32
C GLU A 138 18.99 -27.67 -6.99
N LYS A 139 19.69 -26.54 -7.05
CA LYS A 139 21.09 -26.50 -7.56
C LYS A 139 22.02 -27.30 -6.67
N LEU A 140 21.91 -27.14 -5.36
CA LEU A 140 22.76 -27.84 -4.37
C LEU A 140 22.49 -29.34 -4.38
N ILE A 141 21.23 -29.78 -4.35
CA ILE A 141 20.87 -31.21 -4.44
C ILE A 141 21.43 -31.83 -5.74
N ARG A 142 21.28 -31.12 -6.86
CA ARG A 142 21.77 -31.58 -8.17
C ARG A 142 23.29 -31.73 -8.20
N TYR A 143 24.00 -30.80 -7.56
CA TYR A 143 25.45 -30.86 -7.41
C TYR A 143 25.87 -32.00 -6.47
N ALA A 144 25.27 -32.09 -5.30
CA ALA A 144 25.56 -33.08 -4.26
C ALA A 144 25.31 -34.53 -4.73
N ASN A 145 24.31 -34.74 -5.60
CA ASN A 145 24.04 -36.06 -6.17
C ASN A 145 25.22 -36.68 -6.94
N ARG A 146 26.18 -35.89 -7.43
CA ARG A 146 27.38 -36.38 -8.10
C ARG A 146 28.30 -37.15 -7.15
N TYR A 147 28.32 -36.75 -5.85
CA TYR A 147 29.18 -37.31 -4.82
C TYR A 147 28.48 -38.34 -3.94
N ARG A 148 27.18 -38.58 -4.17
CA ARG A 148 26.32 -39.44 -3.35
C ARG A 148 26.87 -40.87 -3.16
N LYS A 149 27.63 -41.39 -4.16
CA LYS A 149 28.17 -42.75 -4.13
C LYS A 149 29.51 -42.86 -3.41
N GLU A 150 30.15 -41.76 -3.13
CA GLU A 150 31.50 -41.73 -2.57
C GLU A 150 31.53 -41.82 -1.05
N ASN A 151 30.44 -41.38 -0.36
CA ASN A 151 30.33 -41.36 1.09
C ASN A 151 28.93 -41.74 1.56
N ILE A 152 28.84 -42.75 2.42
CA ILE A 152 27.59 -43.28 2.98
C ILE A 152 26.92 -42.23 3.90
N GLU A 153 27.71 -41.54 4.71
CA GLU A 153 27.20 -40.52 5.62
C GLU A 153 26.60 -39.34 4.85
N PHE A 154 27.32 -38.88 3.84
CA PHE A 154 26.82 -37.85 2.92
C PHE A 154 25.53 -38.27 2.20
N HIS A 155 25.44 -39.54 1.76
CA HIS A 155 24.21 -40.10 1.19
C HIS A 155 23.03 -40.01 2.15
N GLN A 156 23.23 -40.34 3.43
CA GLN A 156 22.19 -40.28 4.45
C GLN A 156 21.71 -38.83 4.69
N GLN A 157 22.66 -37.91 4.85
CA GLN A 157 22.35 -36.47 5.05
C GLN A 157 21.61 -35.89 3.87
N LEU A 158 22.02 -36.20 2.65
CA LEU A 158 21.35 -35.75 1.44
C LEU A 158 19.91 -36.32 1.32
N THR A 159 19.71 -37.55 1.73
CA THR A 159 18.40 -38.21 1.77
C THR A 159 17.46 -37.50 2.76
N VAL A 160 17.97 -37.12 3.93
CA VAL A 160 17.22 -36.35 4.93
C VAL A 160 16.89 -34.94 4.39
N ALA A 161 17.83 -34.28 3.71
CA ALA A 161 17.61 -32.99 3.09
C ALA A 161 16.49 -33.06 2.01
N GLU A 162 16.53 -34.08 1.15
CA GLU A 162 15.50 -34.33 0.15
C GLU A 162 14.10 -34.58 0.78
N GLN A 163 14.06 -35.27 1.94
CA GLN A 163 12.82 -35.48 2.68
C GLN A 163 12.26 -34.14 3.18
N TYR A 164 13.07 -33.29 3.85
CA TYR A 164 12.63 -31.97 4.29
C TYR A 164 12.18 -31.07 3.13
N TYR A 165 12.84 -31.17 1.96
CA TYR A 165 12.41 -30.46 0.76
C TYR A 165 10.99 -30.87 0.32
N ARG A 166 10.67 -32.16 0.34
CA ARG A 166 9.32 -32.66 0.01
C ARG A 166 8.27 -32.28 1.06
N GLU A 167 8.69 -32.02 2.30
CA GLU A 167 7.84 -31.57 3.41
C GLU A 167 7.71 -30.03 3.45
N TYR A 168 8.18 -29.30 2.43
CA TYR A 168 8.15 -27.85 2.32
C TYR A 168 8.95 -27.11 3.42
N ARG A 169 9.91 -27.79 4.04
CA ARG A 169 10.77 -27.29 5.14
C ARG A 169 12.09 -26.78 4.59
N TYR A 170 12.04 -25.83 3.68
CA TYR A 170 13.17 -25.36 2.89
C TYR A 170 14.34 -24.84 3.72
N ASN A 171 14.08 -24.10 4.81
CA ASN A 171 15.15 -23.63 5.71
C ASN A 171 15.92 -24.77 6.32
N LYS A 172 15.25 -25.87 6.75
CA LYS A 172 15.93 -27.07 7.27
C LYS A 172 16.68 -27.79 6.19
N THR A 173 16.17 -27.85 5.00
CA THR A 173 16.88 -28.42 3.85
C THR A 173 18.20 -27.70 3.61
N LEU A 174 18.19 -26.37 3.58
CA LEU A 174 19.40 -25.55 3.42
C LEU A 174 20.40 -25.76 4.57
N GLU A 175 19.93 -25.81 5.81
CA GLU A 175 20.75 -26.05 6.98
C GLU A 175 21.50 -27.36 6.88
N ILE A 176 20.81 -28.46 6.53
CA ILE A 176 21.42 -29.78 6.38
C ILE A 176 22.47 -29.80 5.26
N ILE A 177 22.12 -29.25 4.08
CA ILE A 177 23.03 -29.23 2.93
C ILE A 177 24.29 -28.40 3.23
N ARG A 178 24.17 -27.31 4.00
CA ARG A 178 25.33 -26.50 4.40
C ARG A 178 26.28 -27.19 5.38
N ASN A 179 25.75 -28.10 6.19
CA ASN A 179 26.49 -28.80 7.22
C ASN A 179 26.99 -30.17 6.72
N SER A 180 26.70 -30.57 5.50
CA SER A 180 27.13 -31.80 4.84
C SER A 180 28.39 -31.58 4.02
#